data_106aec0b7b0a079ae66cf8194d270033
#
_entry.id   106aec0b7b0a079ae66cf8194d270033
#
_cell.length_a   1.000
_cell.length_b   1.000
_cell.length_c   1.000
_cell.angle_alpha   90.00
_cell.angle_beta   90.00
_cell.angle_gamma   90.00
#
_symmetry.space_group_name_H-M   'P 1'
#
loop_
_entity.id
_entity.type
_entity.pdbx_description
1 polymer ?
#
loop_
_entity_poly.entity_id
_entity_poly.type
_entity_poly.pdbx_seq_one_letter_code
_entity_poly.pdbx_strand_id
1 'polypeptide(L)'
;MTYYAAMSPAAVRTLIREGKIDFPTTGMCAGYAQGNLVVLPKARAWDFLLFCQRNPKACPLLEVADAGSRTFPLFGAGSDIARDIPKYRVYEHGGLTGEYTDVSRFFDEPGRELVSFLIGCSFSFETALLEAGIPVRQIEENVNVPMYNTSIPCTPAGVFSGNMVVSMRPIPHALVPAAVAITAQMPRVHGMPVQIGCPEAIGIHDLAHPDYGDAVTIGEGEVPVFWPWGVTPQNVVMHSKPPFVITHAPGHMFITDVKNAVLKL
;
A
#
# COMPACT_ATOMS: atom_id res chain seq x y z
N MET A 1 -7.43 20.51 6.86
CA MET A 1 -7.50 19.69 5.62
C MET A 1 -6.66 20.37 4.56
N THR A 2 -5.87 19.61 3.84
CA THR A 2 -5.05 20.15 2.74
C THR A 2 -5.94 20.63 1.59
N TYR A 3 -5.50 21.60 0.81
CA TYR A 3 -6.18 22.08 -0.40
C TYR A 3 -6.59 20.92 -1.33
N TYR A 4 -5.75 19.89 -1.45
CA TYR A 4 -5.97 18.71 -2.30
C TYR A 4 -7.03 17.73 -1.76
N ALA A 5 -7.45 17.84 -0.50
CA ALA A 5 -8.45 16.92 0.08
C ALA A 5 -9.83 17.05 -0.60
N ALA A 6 -10.19 18.24 -1.06
CA ALA A 6 -11.46 18.50 -1.72
C ALA A 6 -11.45 18.31 -3.25
N MET A 7 -10.28 18.02 -3.83
CA MET A 7 -10.14 17.85 -5.29
C MET A 7 -10.60 16.46 -5.74
N SER A 8 -11.03 16.37 -7.00
CA SER A 8 -11.30 15.08 -7.62
C SER A 8 -10.01 14.32 -7.95
N PRO A 9 -10.01 12.98 -7.92
CA PRO A 9 -8.86 12.17 -8.30
C PRO A 9 -8.28 12.53 -9.67
N ALA A 10 -9.12 12.70 -10.68
CA ALA A 10 -8.69 13.07 -12.03
C ALA A 10 -7.94 14.42 -12.05
N ALA A 11 -8.43 15.41 -11.29
CA ALA A 11 -7.75 16.72 -11.20
C ALA A 11 -6.39 16.60 -10.53
N VAL A 12 -6.26 15.82 -9.45
CA VAL A 12 -4.98 15.61 -8.77
C VAL A 12 -4.02 14.83 -9.67
N ARG A 13 -4.46 13.77 -10.36
CA ARG A 13 -3.62 13.05 -11.34
C ARG A 13 -3.13 13.96 -12.48
N THR A 14 -3.96 14.92 -12.92
CA THR A 14 -3.52 15.93 -13.90
C THR A 14 -2.39 16.79 -13.36
N LEU A 15 -2.49 17.27 -12.11
CA LEU A 15 -1.44 18.06 -11.47
C LEU A 15 -0.14 17.26 -11.29
N ILE A 16 -0.25 15.96 -11.01
CA ILE A 16 0.91 15.05 -10.95
C ILE A 16 1.58 14.97 -12.32
N ARG A 17 0.83 14.71 -13.40
CA ARG A 17 1.37 14.68 -14.78
C ARG A 17 2.05 15.98 -15.20
N GLU A 18 1.58 17.11 -14.68
CA GLU A 18 2.16 18.44 -14.92
C GLU A 18 3.39 18.74 -14.04
N GLY A 19 3.80 17.81 -13.18
CA GLY A 19 4.92 18.00 -12.27
C GLY A 19 4.66 19.00 -11.14
N LYS A 20 3.40 19.33 -10.84
CA LYS A 20 3.01 20.25 -9.77
C LYS A 20 2.88 19.56 -8.40
N ILE A 21 2.80 18.24 -8.39
CA ILE A 21 2.74 17.38 -7.20
C ILE A 21 3.82 16.32 -7.35
N ASP A 22 4.87 16.38 -6.52
CA ASP A 22 5.99 15.45 -6.45
C ASP A 22 6.24 14.94 -5.01
N PHE A 23 5.26 15.17 -4.12
CA PHE A 23 5.30 14.85 -2.70
C PHE A 23 4.22 13.81 -2.33
N PRO A 24 4.25 13.24 -1.10
CA PRO A 24 3.32 12.18 -0.68
C PRO A 24 1.84 12.54 -0.82
N THR A 25 1.02 11.55 -1.20
CA THR A 25 -0.41 11.71 -1.50
C THR A 25 -1.32 11.63 -0.27
N THR A 26 -0.75 11.54 0.93
CA THR A 26 -1.49 11.48 2.19
C THR A 26 -2.46 12.65 2.34
N GLY A 27 -3.73 12.37 2.61
CA GLY A 27 -4.76 13.39 2.81
C GLY A 27 -5.29 14.04 1.52
N MET A 28 -4.87 13.62 0.34
CA MET A 28 -5.45 14.06 -0.93
C MET A 28 -6.73 13.28 -1.25
N CYS A 29 -7.66 13.93 -1.98
CA CYS A 29 -8.91 13.34 -2.45
C CYS A 29 -9.67 12.59 -1.34
N ALA A 30 -10.05 13.29 -0.29
CA ALA A 30 -10.71 12.70 0.88
C ALA A 30 -11.90 11.81 0.49
N GLY A 31 -11.94 10.60 1.06
CA GLY A 31 -12.99 9.62 0.77
C GLY A 31 -12.76 8.75 -0.47
N TYR A 32 -11.69 8.97 -1.22
CA TYR A 32 -11.29 8.10 -2.33
C TYR A 32 -10.16 7.17 -1.93
N ALA A 33 -10.20 5.95 -2.46
CA ALA A 33 -9.18 4.95 -2.20
C ALA A 33 -7.86 5.31 -2.89
N GLN A 34 -6.76 4.97 -2.22
CA GLN A 34 -5.43 5.03 -2.78
C GLN A 34 -4.83 3.62 -2.82
N GLY A 35 -4.04 3.32 -3.83
CA GLY A 35 -3.49 1.99 -4.01
C GLY A 35 -1.97 1.98 -4.18
N ASN A 36 -1.38 0.86 -3.76
CA ASN A 36 0.03 0.54 -3.99
C ASN A 36 0.22 0.06 -5.43
N LEU A 37 1.29 0.48 -6.09
CA LEU A 37 1.63 0.02 -7.44
C LEU A 37 2.79 -0.97 -7.41
N VAL A 38 2.63 -2.08 -8.13
CA VAL A 38 3.71 -2.98 -8.54
C VAL A 38 3.59 -3.23 -10.03
N VAL A 39 4.67 -3.04 -10.78
CA VAL A 39 4.73 -3.32 -12.23
C VAL A 39 5.85 -4.33 -12.48
N LEU A 40 5.53 -5.39 -13.18
CA LEU A 40 6.43 -6.52 -13.43
C LEU A 40 6.43 -6.89 -14.92
N PRO A 41 7.54 -7.48 -15.42
CA PRO A 41 7.52 -8.15 -16.72
C PRO A 41 6.43 -9.23 -16.77
N LYS A 42 5.74 -9.34 -17.89
CA LYS A 42 4.67 -10.33 -18.13
C LYS A 42 5.07 -11.76 -17.75
N ALA A 43 6.32 -12.13 -17.97
CA ALA A 43 6.86 -13.45 -17.61
C ALA A 43 6.82 -13.74 -16.09
N ARG A 44 6.66 -12.73 -15.25
CA ARG A 44 6.54 -12.84 -13.78
C ARG A 44 5.13 -12.54 -13.25
N ALA A 45 4.27 -12.00 -14.11
CA ALA A 45 2.95 -11.52 -13.70
C ALA A 45 2.04 -12.62 -13.17
N TRP A 46 2.07 -13.82 -13.77
CA TRP A 46 1.26 -14.95 -13.30
C TRP A 46 1.64 -15.40 -11.89
N ASP A 47 2.94 -15.57 -11.63
CA ASP A 47 3.42 -15.98 -10.32
C ASP A 47 3.04 -14.94 -9.25
N PHE A 48 3.16 -13.64 -9.59
CA PHE A 48 2.79 -12.57 -8.66
C PHE A 48 1.28 -12.47 -8.43
N LEU A 49 0.48 -12.65 -9.47
CA LEU A 49 -0.98 -12.75 -9.34
C LEU A 49 -1.37 -13.89 -8.39
N LEU A 50 -0.77 -15.07 -8.57
CA LEU A 50 -1.00 -16.22 -7.72
C LEU A 50 -0.52 -15.96 -6.28
N PHE A 51 0.60 -15.24 -6.11
CA PHE A 51 1.08 -14.82 -4.80
C PHE A 51 0.05 -13.90 -4.10
N CYS A 52 -0.47 -12.88 -4.79
CA CYS A 52 -1.52 -12.01 -4.25
C CYS A 52 -2.79 -12.80 -3.88
N GLN A 53 -3.22 -13.70 -4.75
CA GLN A 53 -4.40 -14.55 -4.52
C GLN A 53 -4.24 -15.47 -3.30
N ARG A 54 -3.04 -16.00 -3.05
CA ARG A 54 -2.73 -16.84 -1.89
C ARG A 54 -2.58 -16.05 -0.59
N ASN A 55 -2.30 -14.75 -0.70
CA ASN A 55 -2.02 -13.86 0.44
C ASN A 55 -2.93 -12.61 0.42
N PRO A 56 -4.26 -12.77 0.38
CA PRO A 56 -5.18 -11.65 0.12
C PRO A 56 -5.18 -10.59 1.22
N LYS A 57 -4.77 -10.91 2.45
CA LYS A 57 -4.62 -9.93 3.52
C LYS A 57 -3.38 -9.06 3.35
N ALA A 58 -2.25 -9.66 2.98
CA ALA A 58 -0.99 -8.94 2.77
C ALA A 58 -1.00 -8.17 1.45
N CYS A 59 -1.61 -8.75 0.41
CA CYS A 59 -1.63 -8.24 -0.97
C CYS A 59 -3.07 -8.18 -1.49
N PRO A 60 -3.97 -7.34 -0.93
CA PRO A 60 -5.35 -7.24 -1.37
C PRO A 60 -5.41 -6.61 -2.76
N LEU A 61 -5.54 -7.44 -3.78
CA LEU A 61 -5.53 -7.04 -5.17
C LEU A 61 -6.81 -6.28 -5.52
N LEU A 62 -6.69 -5.07 -6.06
CA LEU A 62 -7.80 -4.25 -6.51
C LEU A 62 -8.03 -4.41 -8.01
N GLU A 63 -6.96 -4.30 -8.82
CA GLU A 63 -7.01 -4.43 -10.27
C GLU A 63 -5.66 -4.89 -10.82
N VAL A 64 -5.71 -5.58 -11.96
CA VAL A 64 -4.54 -5.95 -12.76
C VAL A 64 -4.77 -5.42 -14.17
N ALA A 65 -3.84 -4.64 -14.68
CA ALA A 65 -3.91 -4.14 -16.05
C ALA A 65 -3.46 -5.22 -17.05
N ASP A 66 -4.01 -5.18 -18.24
CA ASP A 66 -3.54 -6.02 -19.34
C ASP A 66 -2.06 -5.74 -19.66
N ALA A 67 -1.37 -6.75 -20.19
CA ALA A 67 0.03 -6.60 -20.56
C ALA A 67 0.23 -5.45 -21.56
N GLY A 68 1.14 -4.53 -21.25
CA GLY A 68 1.40 -3.32 -22.02
C GLY A 68 0.39 -2.18 -21.79
N SER A 69 -0.70 -2.42 -21.06
CA SER A 69 -1.65 -1.36 -20.71
C SER A 69 -1.07 -0.38 -19.68
N ARG A 70 -1.41 0.90 -19.85
CA ARG A 70 -1.04 1.99 -18.95
C ARG A 70 -2.25 2.55 -18.19
N THR A 71 -3.36 1.80 -18.12
CA THR A 71 -4.59 2.26 -17.46
C THR A 71 -5.14 1.21 -16.51
N PHE A 72 -5.85 1.69 -15.49
CA PHE A 72 -6.70 0.89 -14.60
C PHE A 72 -8.17 1.25 -14.90
N PRO A 73 -8.85 0.56 -15.85
CA PRO A 73 -10.19 0.94 -16.28
C PRO A 73 -11.24 0.93 -15.17
N LEU A 74 -11.11 0.08 -14.15
CA LEU A 74 -12.07 -0.02 -13.05
C LEU A 74 -11.78 0.97 -11.92
N PHE A 75 -10.50 1.21 -11.60
CA PHE A 75 -10.07 2.04 -10.47
C PHE A 75 -9.57 3.42 -10.86
N GLY A 76 -9.30 3.67 -12.13
CA GLY A 76 -8.79 4.95 -12.60
C GLY A 76 -9.03 5.14 -14.09
N ALA A 77 -10.31 5.30 -14.48
CA ALA A 77 -10.68 5.52 -15.87
C ALA A 77 -9.94 6.76 -16.43
N GLY A 78 -9.28 6.60 -17.58
CA GLY A 78 -8.47 7.67 -18.19
C GLY A 78 -7.17 8.00 -17.44
N SER A 79 -6.75 7.12 -16.50
CA SER A 79 -5.43 7.22 -15.88
C SER A 79 -4.30 6.87 -16.83
N ASP A 80 -3.10 7.34 -16.50
CA ASP A 80 -1.84 6.89 -17.08
C ASP A 80 -0.93 6.38 -15.96
N ILE A 81 -0.89 5.05 -15.78
CA ILE A 81 -0.13 4.39 -14.71
C ILE A 81 1.34 4.85 -14.67
N ALA A 82 1.90 5.21 -15.83
CA ALA A 82 3.28 5.61 -15.93
C ALA A 82 3.55 7.07 -15.49
N ARG A 83 2.49 7.88 -15.25
CA ARG A 83 2.62 9.33 -14.98
C ARG A 83 1.72 9.85 -13.87
N ASP A 84 0.80 9.04 -13.35
CA ASP A 84 -0.23 9.45 -12.38
C ASP A 84 0.14 9.19 -10.92
N ILE A 85 1.40 8.83 -10.66
CA ILE A 85 1.97 8.67 -9.33
C ILE A 85 3.09 9.70 -9.18
N PRO A 86 3.12 10.47 -8.07
CA PRO A 86 4.08 11.56 -7.93
C PRO A 86 5.54 11.12 -7.99
N LYS A 87 5.83 9.88 -7.53
CA LYS A 87 7.18 9.33 -7.55
C LYS A 87 7.17 7.81 -7.65
N TYR A 88 7.98 7.30 -8.56
CA TYR A 88 8.21 5.88 -8.80
C TYR A 88 9.62 5.48 -8.38
N ARG A 89 9.78 4.20 -8.04
CA ARG A 89 11.06 3.53 -7.86
C ARG A 89 11.22 2.44 -8.89
N VAL A 90 12.37 2.43 -9.57
CA VAL A 90 12.73 1.39 -10.54
C VAL A 90 13.85 0.54 -9.96
N TYR A 91 13.67 -0.77 -10.07
CA TYR A 91 14.64 -1.74 -9.56
C TYR A 91 15.02 -2.71 -10.68
N GLU A 92 16.30 -3.07 -10.71
CA GLU A 92 16.82 -4.11 -11.58
C GLU A 92 17.61 -5.11 -10.74
N HIS A 93 17.30 -6.39 -10.90
CA HIS A 93 17.91 -7.50 -10.16
C HIS A 93 17.95 -7.29 -8.63
N GLY A 94 16.90 -6.64 -8.09
CA GLY A 94 16.75 -6.34 -6.67
C GLY A 94 17.46 -5.06 -6.20
N GLY A 95 18.21 -4.37 -7.06
CA GLY A 95 18.85 -3.08 -6.76
C GLY A 95 17.98 -1.89 -7.22
N LEU A 96 17.88 -0.84 -6.41
CA LEU A 96 17.25 0.42 -6.80
C LEU A 96 18.14 1.11 -7.84
N THR A 97 17.61 1.32 -9.06
CA THR A 97 18.33 1.99 -10.15
C THR A 97 17.97 3.46 -10.32
N GLY A 98 16.83 3.89 -9.77
CA GLY A 98 16.46 5.29 -9.76
C GLY A 98 15.05 5.57 -9.25
N GLU A 99 14.80 6.85 -8.98
CA GLU A 99 13.48 7.41 -8.70
C GLU A 99 13.07 8.34 -9.85
N TYR A 100 11.80 8.28 -10.24
CA TYR A 100 11.29 8.98 -11.43
C TYR A 100 9.90 9.54 -11.13
N THR A 101 9.55 10.64 -11.81
CA THR A 101 8.17 11.18 -11.86
C THR A 101 7.42 10.72 -13.11
N ASP A 102 8.13 10.16 -14.09
CA ASP A 102 7.59 9.61 -15.33
C ASP A 102 8.37 8.34 -15.70
N VAL A 103 7.67 7.22 -15.81
CA VAL A 103 8.23 5.91 -16.16
C VAL A 103 7.74 5.41 -17.53
N SER A 104 7.17 6.27 -18.36
CA SER A 104 6.63 5.95 -19.69
C SER A 104 7.63 5.22 -20.57
N ARG A 105 8.90 5.66 -20.55
CA ARG A 105 9.99 5.07 -21.34
C ARG A 105 10.15 3.57 -21.15
N PHE A 106 9.83 3.06 -19.94
CA PHE A 106 9.96 1.63 -19.66
C PHE A 106 8.78 0.82 -20.20
N PHE A 107 7.60 1.44 -20.36
CA PHE A 107 6.44 0.84 -21.02
C PHE A 107 6.59 0.86 -22.55
N ASP A 108 7.24 1.89 -23.07
CA ASP A 108 7.41 2.11 -24.52
C ASP A 108 8.63 1.37 -25.09
N GLU A 109 9.41 0.67 -24.24
CA GLU A 109 10.60 -0.06 -24.66
C GLU A 109 10.21 -1.29 -25.51
N PRO A 110 10.71 -1.40 -26.75
CA PRO A 110 10.38 -2.50 -27.64
C PRO A 110 10.68 -3.87 -27.02
N GLY A 111 9.68 -4.77 -27.07
CA GLY A 111 9.81 -6.12 -26.53
C GLY A 111 9.65 -6.24 -25.00
N ARG A 112 9.43 -5.13 -24.30
CA ARG A 112 9.13 -5.14 -22.86
C ARG A 112 7.62 -5.10 -22.64
N GLU A 113 7.02 -6.24 -22.37
CA GLU A 113 5.61 -6.31 -21.94
C GLU A 113 5.54 -6.24 -20.42
N LEU A 114 4.95 -5.18 -19.89
CA LEU A 114 4.76 -4.94 -18.46
C LEU A 114 3.31 -5.18 -18.05
N VAL A 115 3.11 -5.72 -16.85
CA VAL A 115 1.81 -5.89 -16.20
C VAL A 115 1.81 -5.10 -14.91
N SER A 116 0.80 -4.26 -14.74
CA SER A 116 0.64 -3.41 -13.55
C SER A 116 -0.40 -3.98 -12.61
N PHE A 117 -0.08 -3.98 -11.32
CA PHE A 117 -0.92 -4.46 -10.23
C PHE A 117 -1.24 -3.30 -9.29
N LEU A 118 -2.52 -3.05 -9.07
CA LEU A 118 -3.02 -2.11 -8.07
C LEU A 118 -3.43 -2.89 -6.82
N ILE A 119 -2.80 -2.58 -5.69
CA ILE A 119 -3.00 -3.28 -4.42
C ILE A 119 -3.57 -2.30 -3.40
N GLY A 120 -4.55 -2.71 -2.62
CA GLY A 120 -5.21 -1.89 -1.61
C GLY A 120 -4.24 -1.37 -0.54
N CYS A 121 -4.60 -0.22 0.04
CA CYS A 121 -3.82 0.47 1.05
C CYS A 121 -4.66 0.73 2.30
N SER A 122 -4.06 0.61 3.48
CA SER A 122 -4.71 0.82 4.77
C SER A 122 -5.17 2.25 5.01
N PHE A 123 -4.68 3.25 4.29
CA PHE A 123 -5.19 4.63 4.38
C PHE A 123 -6.71 4.69 4.19
N SER A 124 -7.26 3.73 3.43
CA SER A 124 -8.70 3.63 3.22
C SER A 124 -9.49 3.24 4.48
N PHE A 125 -8.96 2.43 5.39
CA PHE A 125 -9.65 2.09 6.64
C PHE A 125 -9.38 3.07 7.79
N GLU A 126 -8.28 3.83 7.75
CA GLU A 126 -7.97 4.83 8.78
C GLU A 126 -9.07 5.88 8.92
N THR A 127 -9.65 6.32 7.80
CA THR A 127 -10.80 7.21 7.81
C THR A 127 -11.97 6.61 8.61
N ALA A 128 -12.25 5.32 8.43
CA ALA A 128 -13.34 4.65 9.16
C ALA A 128 -13.06 4.50 10.66
N LEU A 129 -11.79 4.32 11.06
CA LEU A 129 -11.39 4.33 12.47
C LEU A 129 -11.60 5.71 13.09
N LEU A 130 -11.15 6.77 12.42
CA LEU A 130 -11.31 8.16 12.88
C LEU A 130 -12.78 8.56 12.99
N GLU A 131 -13.62 8.21 12.01
CA GLU A 131 -15.07 8.46 12.04
C GLU A 131 -15.75 7.75 13.22
N ALA A 132 -15.23 6.62 13.66
CA ALA A 132 -15.70 5.88 14.85
C ALA A 132 -15.09 6.38 16.17
N GLY A 133 -14.30 7.45 16.16
CA GLY A 133 -13.64 7.99 17.34
C GLY A 133 -12.46 7.16 17.85
N ILE A 134 -11.91 6.28 17.00
CA ILE A 134 -10.72 5.48 17.33
C ILE A 134 -9.48 6.29 16.92
N PRO A 135 -8.55 6.55 17.85
CA PRO A 135 -7.36 7.35 17.57
C PRO A 135 -6.45 6.66 16.56
N VAL A 136 -5.81 7.44 15.72
CA VAL A 136 -4.78 7.00 14.75
C VAL A 136 -3.51 7.79 15.06
N ARG A 137 -2.66 7.22 15.92
CA ARG A 137 -1.55 7.88 16.60
C ARG A 137 -0.57 8.57 15.66
N GLN A 138 -0.18 7.95 14.56
CA GLN A 138 0.73 8.56 13.61
C GLN A 138 0.16 9.83 12.97
N ILE A 139 -1.17 9.96 12.86
CA ILE A 139 -1.81 11.18 12.37
C ILE A 139 -1.76 12.27 13.46
N GLU A 140 -2.00 11.89 14.71
CA GLU A 140 -1.95 12.83 15.85
C GLU A 140 -0.53 13.36 16.07
N GLU A 141 0.49 12.52 15.91
CA GLU A 141 1.91 12.89 16.07
C GLU A 141 2.54 13.46 14.78
N ASN A 142 1.79 13.47 13.66
CA ASN A 142 2.25 13.93 12.35
C ASN A 142 3.54 13.25 11.88
N VAL A 143 3.58 11.92 12.02
CA VAL A 143 4.68 11.04 11.59
C VAL A 143 4.17 9.97 10.65
N ASN A 144 5.07 9.19 10.07
CA ASN A 144 4.69 8.06 9.24
C ASN A 144 4.36 6.83 10.11
N VAL A 145 3.38 6.01 9.69
CA VAL A 145 2.98 4.83 10.43
C VAL A 145 4.16 3.87 10.66
N PRO A 146 4.35 3.33 11.90
CA PRO A 146 5.40 2.34 12.16
C PRO A 146 5.07 1.01 11.50
N MET A 147 6.06 0.43 10.83
CA MET A 147 5.93 -0.84 10.12
C MET A 147 7.06 -1.79 10.52
N TYR A 148 6.72 -3.07 10.63
CA TYR A 148 7.62 -4.10 11.14
C TYR A 148 7.63 -5.32 10.23
N ASN A 149 8.82 -5.88 9.99
CA ASN A 149 8.98 -7.22 9.45
C ASN A 149 8.54 -8.25 10.49
N THR A 150 7.82 -9.29 10.06
CA THR A 150 7.33 -10.32 10.98
C THR A 150 7.90 -11.69 10.64
N SER A 151 7.67 -12.64 11.56
CA SER A 151 7.90 -14.07 11.31
C SER A 151 6.73 -14.77 10.61
N ILE A 152 5.62 -14.06 10.30
CA ILE A 152 4.44 -14.63 9.64
C ILE A 152 4.79 -14.92 8.17
N PRO A 153 4.86 -16.19 7.73
CA PRO A 153 5.19 -16.50 6.36
C PRO A 153 4.02 -16.21 5.42
N CYS A 154 4.31 -15.64 4.27
CA CYS A 154 3.39 -15.62 3.14
C CYS A 154 3.45 -16.95 2.38
N THR A 155 2.30 -17.42 1.87
CA THR A 155 2.24 -18.61 1.02
C THR A 155 2.95 -18.33 -0.30
N PRO A 156 4.02 -19.06 -0.67
CA PRO A 156 4.83 -18.76 -1.85
C PRO A 156 4.09 -19.08 -3.15
N ALA A 157 4.50 -18.39 -4.23
CA ALA A 157 4.05 -18.67 -5.60
C ALA A 157 5.18 -18.37 -6.59
N GLY A 158 5.59 -19.36 -7.37
CA GLY A 158 6.74 -19.26 -8.28
C GLY A 158 7.99 -18.79 -7.54
N VAL A 159 8.57 -17.69 -7.99
CA VAL A 159 9.75 -17.09 -7.37
C VAL A 159 9.44 -16.20 -6.16
N PHE A 160 8.17 -15.86 -5.95
CA PHE A 160 7.77 -14.93 -4.89
C PHE A 160 7.55 -15.67 -3.57
N SER A 161 8.32 -15.27 -2.56
CA SER A 161 8.23 -15.77 -1.19
C SER A 161 8.73 -14.70 -0.22
N GLY A 162 8.36 -14.81 1.03
CA GLY A 162 8.79 -13.89 2.09
C GLY A 162 7.80 -13.84 3.23
N ASN A 163 8.07 -12.96 4.19
CA ASN A 163 7.23 -12.77 5.35
C ASN A 163 6.35 -11.54 5.20
N MET A 164 5.24 -11.53 5.92
CA MET A 164 4.33 -10.40 6.01
C MET A 164 5.00 -9.23 6.71
N VAL A 165 4.81 -8.03 6.16
CA VAL A 165 5.07 -6.77 6.87
C VAL A 165 3.75 -6.30 7.48
N VAL A 166 3.80 -5.79 8.69
CA VAL A 166 2.64 -5.24 9.38
C VAL A 166 2.85 -3.77 9.72
N SER A 167 1.77 -3.00 9.77
CA SER A 167 1.75 -1.69 10.41
C SER A 167 1.14 -1.80 11.80
N MET A 168 1.61 -1.01 12.76
CA MET A 168 1.10 -1.00 14.13
C MET A 168 0.37 0.30 14.43
N ARG A 169 -0.72 0.17 15.20
CA ARG A 169 -1.40 1.30 15.82
C ARG A 169 -1.70 0.97 17.26
N PRO A 170 -1.32 1.84 18.21
CA PRO A 170 -1.74 1.71 19.60
C PRO A 170 -3.23 2.07 19.67
N ILE A 171 -4.03 1.15 20.22
CA ILE A 171 -5.48 1.30 20.34
C ILE A 171 -5.86 1.18 21.81
N PRO A 172 -6.64 2.11 22.38
CA PRO A 172 -7.19 1.94 23.73
C PRO A 172 -7.88 0.58 23.88
N HIS A 173 -7.58 -0.16 24.94
CA HIS A 173 -8.03 -1.54 25.13
C HIS A 173 -9.55 -1.70 24.90
N ALA A 174 -10.36 -0.75 25.40
CA ALA A 174 -11.81 -0.77 25.25
C ALA A 174 -12.28 -0.61 23.80
N LEU A 175 -11.48 -0.02 22.91
CA LEU A 175 -11.81 0.24 21.51
C LEU A 175 -11.30 -0.85 20.55
N VAL A 176 -10.47 -1.79 21.02
CA VAL A 176 -9.93 -2.88 20.19
C VAL A 176 -11.03 -3.68 19.49
N PRO A 177 -12.12 -4.12 20.16
CA PRO A 177 -13.19 -4.86 19.48
C PRO A 177 -13.85 -4.05 18.34
N ALA A 178 -14.04 -2.75 18.54
CA ALA A 178 -14.60 -1.87 17.52
C ALA A 178 -13.63 -1.70 16.33
N ALA A 179 -12.33 -1.51 16.58
CA ALA A 179 -11.30 -1.42 15.54
C ALA A 179 -11.26 -2.69 14.68
N VAL A 180 -11.33 -3.87 15.30
CA VAL A 180 -11.39 -5.16 14.61
C VAL A 180 -12.65 -5.26 13.74
N ALA A 181 -13.84 -4.94 14.30
CA ALA A 181 -15.11 -5.04 13.59
C ALA A 181 -15.17 -4.09 12.37
N ILE A 182 -14.69 -2.86 12.52
CA ILE A 182 -14.64 -1.86 11.44
C ILE A 182 -13.72 -2.32 10.31
N THR A 183 -12.50 -2.71 10.64
CA THR A 183 -11.51 -3.09 9.61
C THR A 183 -11.83 -4.44 8.98
N ALA A 184 -12.51 -5.36 9.69
CA ALA A 184 -12.99 -6.63 9.13
C ALA A 184 -13.92 -6.45 7.93
N GLN A 185 -14.67 -5.34 7.89
CA GLN A 185 -15.56 -5.01 6.76
C GLN A 185 -14.81 -4.52 5.51
N MET A 186 -13.50 -4.38 5.58
CA MET A 186 -12.68 -3.80 4.49
C MET A 186 -11.58 -4.77 4.01
N PRO A 187 -11.93 -6.01 3.58
CA PRO A 187 -10.93 -7.03 3.21
C PRO A 187 -10.08 -6.62 1.99
N ARG A 188 -10.60 -5.75 1.13
CA ARG A 188 -9.88 -5.23 -0.05
C ARG A 188 -8.80 -4.19 0.29
N VAL A 189 -8.66 -3.84 1.56
CA VAL A 189 -7.61 -2.93 2.07
C VAL A 189 -7.03 -3.49 3.38
N HIS A 190 -6.65 -4.77 3.35
CA HIS A 190 -6.03 -5.59 4.41
C HIS A 190 -6.97 -6.22 5.44
N GLY A 191 -8.20 -5.73 5.62
CA GLY A 191 -9.18 -6.32 6.54
C GLY A 191 -8.81 -6.16 8.02
N MET A 192 -9.20 -7.17 8.84
CA MET A 192 -8.93 -7.18 10.27
C MET A 192 -7.44 -7.36 10.59
N PRO A 193 -6.99 -6.97 11.81
CA PRO A 193 -5.63 -7.17 12.24
C PRO A 193 -5.23 -8.66 12.26
N VAL A 194 -3.93 -8.92 12.23
CA VAL A 194 -3.34 -10.26 12.32
C VAL A 194 -2.78 -10.55 13.69
N GLN A 195 -2.51 -9.52 14.51
CA GLN A 195 -2.02 -9.65 15.88
C GLN A 195 -2.54 -8.50 16.73
N ILE A 196 -2.88 -8.80 18.00
CA ILE A 196 -3.32 -7.84 19.02
C ILE A 196 -2.48 -8.10 20.27
N GLY A 197 -1.68 -7.10 20.69
CA GLY A 197 -0.71 -7.28 21.78
C GLY A 197 0.37 -8.31 21.42
N CYS A 198 1.22 -8.66 22.37
CA CYS A 198 2.24 -9.72 22.27
C CYS A 198 3.02 -9.68 20.94
N PRO A 199 3.73 -8.58 20.61
CA PRO A 199 4.44 -8.44 19.33
C PRO A 199 5.49 -9.53 19.10
N GLU A 200 6.04 -10.11 20.18
CA GLU A 200 7.03 -11.19 20.13
C GLU A 200 6.46 -12.46 19.48
N ALA A 201 5.13 -12.68 19.56
CA ALA A 201 4.46 -13.82 18.93
C ALA A 201 4.55 -13.78 17.39
N ILE A 202 4.81 -12.62 16.82
CA ILE A 202 5.01 -12.42 15.38
C ILE A 202 6.43 -11.96 15.04
N GLY A 203 7.38 -12.15 15.97
CA GLY A 203 8.81 -11.88 15.76
C GLY A 203 9.22 -10.42 15.89
N ILE A 204 8.39 -9.55 16.46
CA ILE A 204 8.72 -8.15 16.71
C ILE A 204 9.20 -8.02 18.17
N HIS A 205 10.45 -7.65 18.37
CA HIS A 205 11.06 -7.58 19.72
C HIS A 205 11.24 -6.15 20.23
N ASP A 206 11.17 -5.16 19.35
CA ASP A 206 11.35 -3.76 19.72
C ASP A 206 10.38 -2.86 18.93
N LEU A 207 9.42 -2.28 19.62
CA LEU A 207 8.45 -1.35 19.03
C LEU A 207 8.98 0.08 18.89
N ALA A 208 10.09 0.40 19.58
CA ALA A 208 10.69 1.73 19.49
C ALA A 208 11.53 1.93 18.21
N HIS A 209 11.90 0.82 17.55
CA HIS A 209 12.72 0.85 16.33
C HIS A 209 12.00 0.10 15.18
N PRO A 210 11.00 0.72 14.52
CA PRO A 210 10.33 0.11 13.38
C PRO A 210 11.28 -0.07 12.19
N ASP A 211 11.08 -1.12 11.39
CA ASP A 211 11.87 -1.36 10.17
C ASP A 211 11.62 -0.27 9.10
N TYR A 212 10.39 0.30 9.08
CA TYR A 212 9.98 1.38 8.19
C TYR A 212 9.05 2.34 8.94
N GLY A 213 9.01 3.60 8.49
CA GLY A 213 8.22 4.64 9.14
C GLY A 213 8.86 5.15 10.42
N ASP A 214 8.05 5.70 11.30
CA ASP A 214 8.50 6.32 12.54
C ASP A 214 7.85 5.62 13.75
N ALA A 215 8.54 5.55 14.87
CA ALA A 215 7.97 5.09 16.12
C ALA A 215 6.86 6.04 16.58
N VAL A 216 5.83 5.49 17.24
CA VAL A 216 4.73 6.26 17.84
C VAL A 216 4.61 5.95 19.33
N THR A 217 4.08 6.91 20.09
CA THR A 217 3.83 6.74 21.51
C THR A 217 2.73 5.70 21.75
N ILE A 218 2.99 4.75 22.64
CA ILE A 218 1.99 3.81 23.18
C ILE A 218 1.63 4.29 24.57
N GLY A 219 0.40 4.79 24.74
CA GLY A 219 -0.09 5.32 26.02
C GLY A 219 -0.46 4.22 27.02
N GLU A 220 -0.65 4.63 28.28
CA GLU A 220 -1.18 3.72 29.31
C GLU A 220 -2.57 3.23 28.92
N GLY A 221 -2.82 1.92 29.04
CA GLY A 221 -4.10 1.30 28.67
C GLY A 221 -4.30 1.10 27.16
N GLU A 222 -3.29 1.36 26.35
CA GLU A 222 -3.30 1.06 24.92
C GLU A 222 -2.63 -0.28 24.62
N VAL A 223 -3.11 -0.94 23.56
CA VAL A 223 -2.62 -2.22 23.07
C VAL A 223 -2.06 -2.01 21.66
N PRO A 224 -0.84 -2.46 21.35
CA PRO A 224 -0.34 -2.45 19.97
C PRO A 224 -1.15 -3.44 19.13
N VAL A 225 -1.77 -2.96 18.07
CA VAL A 225 -2.58 -3.75 17.14
C VAL A 225 -1.92 -3.70 15.77
N PHE A 226 -1.81 -4.87 15.13
CA PHE A 226 -1.01 -5.03 13.91
C PHE A 226 -1.87 -5.45 12.72
N TRP A 227 -1.83 -4.66 11.66
CA TRP A 227 -2.51 -4.95 10.39
C TRP A 227 -1.49 -5.31 9.31
N PRO A 228 -1.83 -6.24 8.40
CA PRO A 228 -1.02 -6.47 7.21
C PRO A 228 -0.80 -5.16 6.45
N TRP A 229 0.34 -5.03 5.79
CA TRP A 229 0.73 -3.77 5.17
C TRP A 229 1.16 -3.91 3.72
N GLY A 230 0.82 -2.88 2.91
CA GLY A 230 1.10 -2.82 1.48
C GLY A 230 2.59 -2.79 1.08
N VAL A 231 3.51 -2.69 2.04
CA VAL A 231 4.95 -2.91 1.82
C VAL A 231 5.28 -4.40 1.66
N THR A 232 4.42 -5.33 2.13
CA THR A 232 4.65 -6.77 1.95
C THR A 232 4.91 -7.15 0.49
N PRO A 233 4.06 -6.78 -0.50
CA PRO A 233 4.34 -7.10 -1.90
C PRO A 233 5.68 -6.52 -2.39
N GLN A 234 6.02 -5.30 -1.99
CA GLN A 234 7.30 -4.70 -2.36
C GLN A 234 8.48 -5.47 -1.74
N ASN A 235 8.41 -5.82 -0.46
CA ASN A 235 9.44 -6.57 0.24
C ASN A 235 9.65 -7.96 -0.39
N VAL A 236 8.56 -8.66 -0.72
CA VAL A 236 8.59 -9.96 -1.40
C VAL A 236 9.20 -9.85 -2.80
N VAL A 237 8.81 -8.83 -3.57
CA VAL A 237 9.39 -8.57 -4.90
C VAL A 237 10.88 -8.28 -4.78
N MET A 238 11.30 -7.46 -3.83
CA MET A 238 12.71 -7.14 -3.61
C MET A 238 13.53 -8.38 -3.20
N HIS A 239 12.96 -9.22 -2.33
CA HIS A 239 13.60 -10.49 -1.92
C HIS A 239 13.75 -11.45 -3.10
N SER A 240 12.77 -11.53 -3.97
CA SER A 240 12.74 -12.42 -5.15
C SER A 240 13.64 -11.95 -6.29
N LYS A 241 14.16 -10.72 -6.21
CA LYS A 241 15.10 -10.10 -7.18
C LYS A 241 14.72 -10.33 -8.64
N PRO A 242 13.49 -9.99 -9.08
CA PRO A 242 13.14 -10.10 -10.47
C PRO A 242 14.03 -9.20 -11.33
N PRO A 243 14.19 -9.50 -12.63
CA PRO A 243 15.10 -8.75 -13.49
C PRO A 243 14.72 -7.26 -13.61
N PHE A 244 13.44 -6.93 -13.48
CA PHE A 244 12.92 -5.58 -13.56
C PHE A 244 11.65 -5.40 -12.73
N VAL A 245 11.50 -4.27 -12.02
CA VAL A 245 10.30 -3.88 -11.27
C VAL A 245 10.15 -2.37 -11.24
N ILE A 246 8.92 -1.88 -11.36
CA ILE A 246 8.57 -0.52 -10.96
C ILE A 246 7.61 -0.60 -9.79
N THR A 247 7.82 0.24 -8.78
CA THR A 247 6.86 0.46 -7.68
C THR A 247 6.59 1.96 -7.53
N HIS A 248 5.55 2.32 -6.78
CA HIS A 248 5.46 3.68 -6.24
C HIS A 248 6.55 3.89 -5.18
N ALA A 249 6.99 5.12 -4.97
CA ALA A 249 7.82 5.46 -3.82
C ALA A 249 6.95 5.50 -2.53
N PRO A 250 7.51 5.24 -1.34
CA PRO A 250 6.76 5.28 -0.09
C PRO A 250 5.95 6.56 0.07
N GLY A 251 4.65 6.43 0.41
CA GLY A 251 3.73 7.55 0.57
C GLY A 251 3.19 8.17 -0.73
N HIS A 252 3.71 7.80 -1.90
CA HIS A 252 3.31 8.35 -3.21
C HIS A 252 2.37 7.38 -3.93
N MET A 253 1.12 7.31 -3.46
CA MET A 253 0.16 6.30 -3.90
C MET A 253 -0.53 6.67 -5.22
N PHE A 254 -1.07 5.67 -5.92
CA PHE A 254 -2.01 5.91 -7.00
C PHE A 254 -3.37 6.30 -6.41
N ILE A 255 -3.90 7.47 -6.79
CA ILE A 255 -5.21 7.95 -6.35
C ILE A 255 -6.27 7.43 -7.30
N THR A 256 -7.21 6.62 -6.79
CA THR A 256 -8.25 5.98 -7.58
C THR A 256 -9.51 6.83 -7.73
N ASP A 257 -10.38 6.51 -8.70
CA ASP A 257 -11.71 7.10 -8.84
C ASP A 257 -12.77 6.40 -7.96
N VAL A 258 -12.38 5.37 -7.21
CA VAL A 258 -13.26 4.56 -6.36
C VAL A 258 -13.28 5.10 -4.94
N LYS A 259 -14.48 5.30 -4.39
CA LYS A 259 -14.63 5.74 -2.99
C LYS A 259 -14.32 4.61 -2.01
N ASN A 260 -13.74 4.95 -0.86
CA ASN A 260 -13.44 4.00 0.22
C ASN A 260 -14.67 3.16 0.62
N ALA A 261 -15.87 3.75 0.60
CA ALA A 261 -17.13 3.06 0.92
C ALA A 261 -17.42 1.85 0.00
N VAL A 262 -16.97 1.87 -1.26
CA VAL A 262 -17.16 0.77 -2.22
C VAL A 262 -16.24 -0.43 -1.91
N LEU A 263 -15.19 -0.21 -1.10
CA LEU A 263 -14.26 -1.27 -0.70
C LEU A 263 -14.72 -2.02 0.56
N LYS A 264 -15.83 -1.59 1.18
CA LYS A 264 -16.52 -2.33 2.26
C LYS A 264 -17.29 -3.53 1.69
N LEU A 265 -17.44 -4.57 2.54
CA LEU A 265 -18.37 -5.68 2.28
C LEU A 265 -19.82 -5.20 2.44
#